data_24c8dd758e8b9b3045b72685c1b89384
#
_entry.id   24c8dd758e8b9b3045b72685c1b89384
#
_cell.length_a   1.000
_cell.length_b   1.000
_cell.length_c   1.000
_cell.angle_alpha   90.00
_cell.angle_beta   90.00
_cell.angle_gamma   90.00
#
_symmetry.space_group_name_H-M   'P 1'
#
loop_
_entity.id
_entity.type
_entity.pdbx_description
1 polymer ?
#
loop_
_entity_poly.entity_id
_entity_poly.type
_entity_poly.pdbx_seq_one_letter_code
_entity_poly.pdbx_strand_id
1 'polypeptide(L)'
;GVDDVLLIRLEQDEDAPAPSSRARMPLLVDVISKLSVDLVLTGVLSTDDLYGELAPQLAAELGWPQASAISDVKLEAEFVTVRQEYAGGVASYLEMDLPAVIGLQTAATPPRYLPGSKLRDFLSLQIPEQDPTVNFANDLSGQTLLELPDTSGGAEMIEGSAEEIAGRIHEILSERGLV
;
A
#
# COMPACT_ATOMS: atom_id res chain seq x y z
N GLY A 1 3.53 -18.34 9.19
CA GLY A 1 4.31 -17.67 8.20
C GLY A 1 3.69 -17.70 6.83
N VAL A 2 4.46 -17.33 5.88
CA VAL A 2 4.14 -17.44 4.45
C VAL A 2 4.55 -18.85 4.02
N ASP A 3 3.76 -19.51 3.20
CA ASP A 3 4.04 -20.89 2.75
C ASP A 3 5.04 -20.86 1.58
N ASP A 4 4.87 -19.94 0.65
CA ASP A 4 5.75 -19.76 -0.51
C ASP A 4 6.19 -18.31 -0.65
N VAL A 5 7.40 -18.11 -1.17
CA VAL A 5 7.97 -16.80 -1.48
C VAL A 5 8.56 -16.85 -2.88
N LEU A 6 8.21 -15.88 -3.71
CA LEU A 6 8.78 -15.67 -5.03
C LEU A 6 9.52 -14.34 -5.07
N LEU A 7 10.80 -14.37 -5.43
CA LEU A 7 11.61 -13.18 -5.63
C LEU A 7 11.82 -12.96 -7.13
N ILE A 8 11.40 -11.78 -7.60
CA ILE A 8 11.65 -11.35 -8.97
C ILE A 8 12.72 -10.28 -8.93
N ARG A 9 13.87 -10.59 -9.52
CA ARG A 9 14.98 -9.66 -9.61
C ARG A 9 14.82 -8.80 -10.85
N LEU A 10 14.89 -7.51 -10.66
CA LEU A 10 14.82 -6.53 -11.73
C LEU A 10 16.23 -5.99 -11.98
N GLU A 11 16.68 -6.05 -13.23
CA GLU A 11 17.89 -5.37 -13.63
C GLU A 11 17.60 -3.89 -13.79
N GLN A 12 18.21 -3.09 -12.96
CA GLN A 12 18.10 -1.65 -12.97
C GLN A 12 19.45 -1.04 -12.64
N ASP A 13 19.77 0.12 -13.24
CA ASP A 13 20.95 0.88 -12.86
C ASP A 13 20.87 1.29 -11.39
N GLU A 14 21.97 1.18 -10.64
CA GLU A 14 22.00 1.47 -9.20
C GLU A 14 21.53 2.90 -8.88
N ASP A 15 21.76 3.84 -9.79
CA ASP A 15 21.37 5.24 -9.62
C ASP A 15 19.97 5.57 -10.19
N ALA A 16 19.28 4.59 -10.78
CA ALA A 16 17.97 4.82 -11.34
C ALA A 16 16.91 4.88 -10.22
N PRO A 17 15.94 5.81 -10.31
CA PRO A 17 14.84 5.86 -9.33
C PRO A 17 14.03 4.57 -9.37
N ALA A 18 13.51 4.15 -8.21
CA ALA A 18 12.62 2.99 -8.15
C ALA A 18 11.41 3.19 -9.09
N PRO A 19 11.05 2.16 -9.89
CA PRO A 19 9.93 2.28 -10.80
C PRO A 19 8.61 2.47 -10.02
N SER A 20 7.73 3.31 -10.54
CA SER A 20 6.40 3.54 -9.96
C SER A 20 5.55 2.27 -9.93
N SER A 21 4.45 2.27 -9.19
CA SER A 21 3.48 1.17 -9.19
C SER A 21 2.95 0.91 -10.61
N ARG A 22 2.71 1.96 -11.38
CA ARG A 22 2.25 1.87 -12.77
C ARG A 22 3.30 1.20 -13.68
N ALA A 23 4.58 1.55 -13.53
CA ALA A 23 5.65 0.94 -14.33
C ALA A 23 5.81 -0.56 -14.03
N ARG A 24 5.59 -0.96 -12.78
CA ARG A 24 5.66 -2.37 -12.32
C ARG A 24 4.43 -3.20 -12.69
N MET A 25 3.33 -2.57 -13.11
CA MET A 25 2.06 -3.25 -13.34
C MET A 25 2.12 -4.42 -14.33
N PRO A 26 2.74 -4.30 -15.53
CA PRO A 26 2.82 -5.43 -16.47
C PRO A 26 3.48 -6.66 -15.86
N LEU A 27 4.50 -6.46 -15.04
CA LEU A 27 5.21 -7.54 -14.36
C LEU A 27 4.32 -8.21 -13.30
N LEU A 28 3.62 -7.42 -12.48
CA LEU A 28 2.73 -7.95 -11.45
C LEU A 28 1.58 -8.75 -12.07
N VAL A 29 0.98 -8.23 -13.14
CA VAL A 29 -0.09 -8.92 -13.88
C VAL A 29 0.40 -10.23 -14.46
N ASP A 30 1.58 -10.24 -15.11
CA ASP A 30 2.18 -11.45 -15.68
C ASP A 30 2.43 -12.52 -14.62
N VAL A 31 2.98 -12.13 -13.48
CA VAL A 31 3.25 -13.07 -12.37
C VAL A 31 1.96 -13.61 -11.78
N ILE A 32 1.01 -12.74 -11.44
CA ILE A 32 -0.25 -13.15 -10.79
C ILE A 32 -1.08 -14.04 -11.73
N SER A 33 -1.10 -13.73 -13.03
CA SER A 33 -1.83 -14.53 -14.02
C SER A 33 -1.28 -15.97 -14.16
N LYS A 34 -0.03 -16.20 -13.79
CA LYS A 34 0.59 -17.53 -13.80
C LYS A 34 0.39 -18.29 -12.48
N LEU A 35 0.01 -17.59 -11.43
CA LEU A 35 -0.31 -18.18 -10.14
C LEU A 35 -1.78 -18.59 -10.11
N SER A 36 -2.07 -19.74 -9.52
CA SER A 36 -3.46 -20.18 -9.29
C SER A 36 -3.95 -19.59 -7.97
N VAL A 37 -4.19 -18.26 -7.98
CA VAL A 37 -4.65 -17.53 -6.80
C VAL A 37 -6.02 -16.93 -7.06
N ASP A 38 -6.87 -16.95 -6.04
CA ASP A 38 -8.22 -16.40 -6.09
C ASP A 38 -8.35 -15.07 -5.34
N LEU A 39 -7.33 -14.72 -4.54
CA LEU A 39 -7.33 -13.48 -3.77
C LEU A 39 -5.94 -12.86 -3.76
N VAL A 40 -5.88 -11.58 -4.13
CA VAL A 40 -4.66 -10.76 -4.03
C VAL A 40 -4.85 -9.71 -2.94
N LEU A 41 -3.92 -9.67 -1.99
CA LEU A 41 -3.88 -8.67 -0.93
C LEU A 41 -2.72 -7.71 -1.17
N THR A 42 -3.01 -6.42 -1.13
CA THR A 42 -2.01 -5.35 -1.21
C THR A 42 -2.12 -4.42 0.01
N GLY A 43 -1.17 -3.51 0.17
CA GLY A 43 -1.37 -2.32 1.01
C GLY A 43 -2.23 -1.27 0.28
N VAL A 44 -2.65 -0.24 1.01
CA VAL A 44 -3.42 0.88 0.45
C VAL A 44 -2.50 1.94 -0.12
N LEU A 45 -1.40 2.25 0.57
CA LEU A 45 -0.50 3.35 0.24
C LEU A 45 0.93 2.95 0.59
N SER A 46 1.88 3.21 -0.30
CA SER A 46 3.30 3.08 0.01
C SER A 46 3.93 4.45 0.30
N THR A 47 5.04 4.47 1.02
CA THR A 47 5.81 5.69 1.30
C THR A 47 6.55 6.21 0.06
N ASP A 48 6.77 5.35 -0.94
CA ASP A 48 7.52 5.68 -2.16
C ASP A 48 6.61 6.23 -3.25
N ASP A 49 5.35 5.77 -3.25
CA ASP A 49 4.37 6.05 -4.30
C ASP A 49 3.04 6.47 -3.65
N LEU A 50 2.94 7.65 -3.17
CA LEU A 50 1.84 8.19 -2.38
C LEU A 50 0.45 8.23 -3.08
N TYR A 51 0.30 7.61 -4.24
CA TYR A 51 -0.95 7.62 -5.01
C TYR A 51 -1.98 6.57 -4.58
N GLY A 52 -1.55 5.47 -3.95
CA GLY A 52 -2.47 4.41 -3.51
C GLY A 52 -3.17 3.67 -4.64
N GLU A 53 -2.55 3.60 -5.82
CA GLU A 53 -3.15 3.09 -7.05
C GLU A 53 -2.90 1.59 -7.30
N LEU A 54 -2.08 0.92 -6.50
CA LEU A 54 -1.64 -0.45 -6.77
C LEU A 54 -2.82 -1.43 -6.88
N ALA A 55 -3.69 -1.47 -5.87
CA ALA A 55 -4.83 -2.40 -5.88
C ALA A 55 -5.82 -2.12 -7.01
N PRO A 56 -6.30 -0.87 -7.22
CA PRO A 56 -7.25 -0.59 -8.29
C PRO A 56 -6.66 -0.78 -9.69
N GLN A 57 -5.40 -0.44 -9.92
CA GLN A 57 -4.75 -0.67 -11.23
C GLN A 57 -4.60 -2.16 -11.51
N LEU A 58 -4.13 -2.93 -10.53
CA LEU A 58 -3.96 -4.37 -10.67
C LEU A 58 -5.29 -5.07 -10.95
N ALA A 59 -6.34 -4.70 -10.23
CA ALA A 59 -7.68 -5.24 -10.44
C ALA A 59 -8.23 -4.90 -11.83
N ALA A 60 -8.01 -3.68 -12.31
CA ALA A 60 -8.44 -3.26 -13.65
C ALA A 60 -7.73 -4.07 -14.74
N GLU A 61 -6.42 -4.29 -14.62
CA GLU A 61 -5.65 -5.07 -15.58
C GLU A 61 -6.01 -6.56 -15.57
N LEU A 62 -6.32 -7.12 -14.40
CA LEU A 62 -6.76 -8.51 -14.25
C LEU A 62 -8.24 -8.70 -14.59
N GLY A 63 -9.04 -7.64 -14.64
CA GLY A 63 -10.50 -7.71 -14.80
C GLY A 63 -11.22 -8.26 -13.57
N TRP A 64 -10.66 -8.08 -12.38
CA TRP A 64 -11.17 -8.61 -11.11
C TRP A 64 -11.87 -7.52 -10.28
N PRO A 65 -12.89 -7.86 -9.46
CA PRO A 65 -13.46 -6.94 -8.50
C PRO A 65 -12.43 -6.47 -7.48
N GLN A 66 -12.61 -5.25 -6.95
CA GLN A 66 -11.66 -4.61 -6.06
C GLN A 66 -12.36 -3.80 -4.97
N ALA A 67 -11.75 -3.80 -3.76
CA ALA A 67 -12.05 -2.85 -2.70
C ALA A 67 -10.76 -2.43 -1.98
N SER A 68 -10.67 -1.15 -1.59
CA SER A 68 -9.52 -0.59 -0.84
C SER A 68 -9.97 0.04 0.46
N ALA A 69 -9.02 0.38 1.34
CA ALA A 69 -9.27 0.85 2.70
C ALA A 69 -10.02 -0.19 3.56
N ILE A 70 -9.61 -1.45 3.40
CA ILE A 70 -10.25 -2.58 4.08
C ILE A 70 -9.59 -2.83 5.44
N SER A 71 -10.41 -2.97 6.47
CA SER A 71 -9.98 -3.25 7.85
C SER A 71 -10.32 -4.66 8.32
N ASP A 72 -11.22 -5.37 7.66
CA ASP A 72 -11.57 -6.75 7.97
C ASP A 72 -11.92 -7.54 6.71
N VAL A 73 -11.51 -8.80 6.66
CA VAL A 73 -11.68 -9.71 5.53
C VAL A 73 -12.16 -11.06 6.02
N LYS A 74 -13.26 -11.54 5.46
CA LYS A 74 -13.77 -12.90 5.68
C LYS A 74 -13.85 -13.62 4.34
N LEU A 75 -13.03 -14.65 4.19
CA LEU A 75 -12.98 -15.47 2.99
C LEU A 75 -13.95 -16.64 3.11
N GLU A 76 -14.81 -16.78 2.11
CA GLU A 76 -15.70 -17.91 1.90
C GLU A 76 -15.25 -18.71 0.67
N ALA A 77 -15.96 -19.76 0.31
CA ALA A 77 -15.50 -20.64 -0.77
C ALA A 77 -15.52 -19.97 -2.18
N GLU A 78 -16.50 -19.12 -2.44
CA GLU A 78 -16.73 -18.51 -3.77
C GLU A 78 -16.73 -16.98 -3.74
N PHE A 79 -16.75 -16.37 -2.56
CA PHE A 79 -16.77 -14.93 -2.38
C PHE A 79 -15.98 -14.49 -1.16
N VAL A 80 -15.69 -13.21 -1.09
CA VAL A 80 -15.07 -12.56 0.07
C VAL A 80 -15.96 -11.42 0.56
N THR A 81 -16.15 -11.38 1.88
CA THR A 81 -16.83 -10.24 2.55
C THR A 81 -15.77 -9.37 3.19
N VAL A 82 -15.83 -8.07 2.94
CA VAL A 82 -14.87 -7.10 3.45
C VAL A 82 -15.56 -5.94 4.16
N ARG A 83 -14.88 -5.36 5.16
CA ARG A 83 -15.31 -4.14 5.83
C ARG A 83 -14.45 -2.99 5.30
N GLN A 84 -15.08 -2.08 4.56
CA GLN A 84 -14.48 -0.87 4.04
C GLN A 84 -14.75 0.31 4.96
N GLU A 85 -13.72 1.07 5.29
CA GLU A 85 -13.83 2.24 6.16
C GLU A 85 -13.83 3.54 5.36
N TYR A 86 -14.65 4.49 5.83
CA TYR A 86 -14.76 5.84 5.28
C TYR A 86 -14.51 6.89 6.37
N ALA A 87 -14.35 8.14 5.94
CA ALA A 87 -14.22 9.25 6.86
C ALA A 87 -15.43 9.37 7.81
N GLY A 88 -15.21 9.89 9.03
CA GLY A 88 -16.28 10.09 10.00
C GLY A 88 -16.75 8.83 10.72
N GLY A 89 -15.98 7.74 10.68
CA GLY A 89 -16.32 6.48 11.38
C GLY A 89 -17.40 5.65 10.67
N VAL A 90 -17.73 6.00 9.43
CA VAL A 90 -18.67 5.21 8.63
C VAL A 90 -17.96 4.01 8.03
N ALA A 91 -18.63 2.87 7.96
CA ALA A 91 -18.12 1.68 7.29
C ALA A 91 -19.22 1.01 6.49
N SER A 92 -18.84 0.33 5.41
CA SER A 92 -19.71 -0.58 4.66
C SER A 92 -19.16 -2.00 4.67
N TYR A 93 -20.05 -2.95 4.50
CA TYR A 93 -19.71 -4.34 4.23
C TYR A 93 -20.02 -4.64 2.78
N LEU A 94 -19.01 -5.15 2.07
CA LEU A 94 -19.11 -5.49 0.66
C LEU A 94 -18.88 -6.99 0.51
N GLU A 95 -19.63 -7.61 -0.37
CA GLU A 95 -19.43 -8.97 -0.81
C GLU A 95 -18.94 -8.93 -2.26
N MET A 96 -17.89 -9.67 -2.57
CA MET A 96 -17.27 -9.69 -3.90
C MET A 96 -16.99 -11.13 -4.30
N ASP A 97 -17.32 -11.47 -5.54
CA ASP A 97 -16.95 -12.75 -6.12
C ASP A 97 -15.43 -12.90 -6.24
N LEU A 98 -14.95 -14.12 -6.11
CA LEU A 98 -13.55 -14.47 -6.38
C LEU A 98 -13.38 -14.79 -7.89
N PRO A 99 -12.22 -14.49 -8.48
CA PRO A 99 -11.03 -13.90 -7.86
C PRO A 99 -11.17 -12.39 -7.62
N ALA A 100 -10.49 -11.85 -6.59
CA ALA A 100 -10.59 -10.45 -6.18
C ALA A 100 -9.25 -9.83 -5.76
N VAL A 101 -9.16 -8.49 -5.79
CA VAL A 101 -8.01 -7.71 -5.28
C VAL A 101 -8.47 -6.84 -4.13
N ILE A 102 -7.77 -6.90 -2.99
CA ILE A 102 -8.11 -6.14 -1.78
C ILE A 102 -6.93 -5.32 -1.31
N GLY A 103 -7.15 -4.00 -1.15
CA GLY A 103 -6.22 -3.08 -0.51
C GLY A 103 -6.48 -2.98 1.01
N LEU A 104 -5.61 -3.61 1.81
CA LEU A 104 -5.72 -3.62 3.26
C LEU A 104 -5.13 -2.36 3.87
N GLN A 105 -5.90 -1.67 4.70
CA GLN A 105 -5.45 -0.50 5.44
C GLN A 105 -4.74 -0.90 6.73
N THR A 106 -5.25 -1.92 7.42
CA THR A 106 -4.70 -2.40 8.67
C THR A 106 -4.93 -3.90 8.83
N ALA A 107 -4.10 -4.54 9.64
CA ALA A 107 -4.30 -5.93 10.00
C ALA A 107 -5.32 -6.05 11.15
N ALA A 108 -6.21 -7.03 11.07
CA ALA A 108 -7.19 -7.33 12.12
C ALA A 108 -6.51 -7.80 13.42
N THR A 109 -5.34 -8.40 13.33
CA THR A 109 -4.55 -8.88 14.46
C THR A 109 -3.09 -8.47 14.33
N PRO A 110 -2.40 -8.21 15.45
CA PRO A 110 -0.97 -7.93 15.41
C PRO A 110 -0.19 -9.14 14.88
N PRO A 111 0.98 -8.90 14.24
CA PRO A 111 1.83 -9.98 13.76
C PRO A 111 2.28 -10.86 14.93
N ARG A 112 2.40 -12.16 14.67
CA ARG A 112 2.88 -13.12 15.66
C ARG A 112 4.32 -12.84 16.04
N TYR A 113 4.65 -12.99 17.32
CA TYR A 113 6.02 -12.91 17.79
C TYR A 113 6.90 -13.95 17.10
N LEU A 114 8.02 -13.51 16.54
CA LEU A 114 9.02 -14.37 15.94
C LEU A 114 10.26 -14.43 16.85
N PRO A 115 10.58 -15.62 17.43
CA PRO A 115 11.79 -15.81 18.24
C PRO A 115 13.07 -15.55 17.42
N GLY A 116 14.09 -14.95 18.03
CA GLY A 116 15.35 -14.63 17.37
C GLY A 116 16.11 -15.86 16.84
N SER A 117 15.88 -17.07 17.40
CA SER A 117 16.39 -18.32 16.85
C SER A 117 15.81 -18.62 15.46
N LYS A 118 14.50 -18.50 15.29
CA LYS A 118 13.84 -18.66 14.00
C LYS A 118 14.27 -17.61 12.99
N LEU A 119 14.49 -16.37 13.43
CA LEU A 119 14.99 -15.32 12.54
C LEU A 119 16.35 -15.68 11.94
N ARG A 120 17.23 -16.28 12.73
CA ARG A 120 18.55 -16.77 12.24
C ARG A 120 18.41 -17.89 11.21
N ASP A 121 17.46 -18.79 11.41
CA ASP A 121 17.20 -19.88 10.46
C ASP A 121 16.76 -19.31 9.09
N PHE A 122 15.96 -18.24 9.10
CA PHE A 122 15.52 -17.55 7.86
C PHE A 122 16.67 -16.83 7.14
N LEU A 123 17.69 -16.34 7.83
CA LEU A 123 18.84 -15.68 7.19
C LEU A 123 19.65 -16.64 6.30
N SER A 124 19.54 -17.94 6.51
CA SER A 124 20.17 -18.97 5.68
C SER A 124 19.25 -19.54 4.59
N LEU A 125 17.99 -19.10 4.53
CA LEU A 125 17.03 -19.57 3.54
C LEU A 125 17.35 -18.97 2.17
N GLN A 126 17.52 -19.84 1.18
CA GLN A 126 17.60 -19.39 -0.22
C GLN A 126 16.18 -19.26 -0.77
N ILE A 127 15.79 -18.06 -1.13
CA ILE A 127 14.51 -17.79 -1.77
C ILE A 127 14.68 -18.04 -3.28
N PRO A 128 13.81 -18.83 -3.92
CA PRO A 128 13.85 -19.02 -5.37
C PRO A 128 13.73 -17.66 -6.09
N GLU A 129 14.70 -17.40 -6.96
CA GLU A 129 14.68 -16.22 -7.83
C GLU A 129 14.12 -16.62 -9.21
N GLN A 130 13.33 -15.72 -9.78
CA GLN A 130 12.80 -15.86 -11.13
C GLN A 130 13.10 -14.59 -11.93
N ASP A 131 13.59 -14.80 -13.13
CA ASP A 131 13.78 -13.70 -14.07
C ASP A 131 12.41 -13.18 -14.55
N PRO A 132 12.27 -11.88 -14.74
CA PRO A 132 11.05 -11.31 -15.27
C PRO A 132 10.82 -11.77 -16.71
N THR A 133 9.59 -12.12 -17.04
CA THR A 133 9.20 -12.50 -18.41
C THR A 133 8.72 -11.30 -19.24
N VAL A 134 8.44 -10.19 -18.57
CA VAL A 134 8.06 -8.91 -19.19
C VAL A 134 8.90 -7.78 -18.59
N ASN A 135 9.14 -6.76 -19.37
CA ASN A 135 9.84 -5.56 -18.93
C ASN A 135 8.87 -4.58 -18.26
N PHE A 136 9.42 -3.63 -17.52
CA PHE A 136 8.66 -2.47 -17.06
C PHE A 136 8.01 -1.72 -18.22
N ALA A 137 6.85 -1.16 -17.95
CA ALA A 137 6.32 -0.11 -18.82
C ALA A 137 7.22 1.13 -18.69
N ASN A 138 7.35 1.87 -19.79
CA ASN A 138 7.98 3.19 -19.74
C ASN A 138 7.14 4.08 -18.83
N ASP A 139 7.73 4.53 -17.74
CA ASP A 139 7.05 5.44 -16.83
C ASP A 139 7.05 6.84 -17.44
N LEU A 140 5.90 7.24 -17.95
CA LEU A 140 5.69 8.58 -18.52
C LEU A 140 5.27 9.61 -17.46
N SER A 141 5.08 9.20 -16.22
CA SER A 141 4.54 10.05 -15.16
C SER A 141 5.53 11.06 -14.58
N GLY A 142 6.75 11.08 -15.06
CA GLY A 142 7.81 11.94 -14.55
C GLY A 142 8.46 11.36 -13.28
N GLN A 143 9.65 11.81 -13.00
CA GLN A 143 10.37 11.40 -11.80
C GLN A 143 9.78 12.10 -10.58
N THR A 144 9.35 11.34 -9.59
CA THR A 144 9.05 11.87 -8.26
C THR A 144 10.36 12.01 -7.50
N LEU A 145 10.75 13.24 -7.21
CA LEU A 145 11.91 13.51 -6.38
C LEU A 145 11.46 13.53 -4.91
N LEU A 146 12.03 12.64 -4.11
CA LEU A 146 11.85 12.66 -2.66
C LEU A 146 12.96 13.51 -2.05
N GLU A 147 12.60 14.59 -1.40
CA GLU A 147 13.52 15.44 -0.65
C GLU A 147 13.22 15.37 0.84
N LEU A 148 14.26 15.48 1.65
CA LEU A 148 14.07 15.64 3.08
C LEU A 148 13.37 16.98 3.33
N PRO A 149 12.29 17.00 4.14
CA PRO A 149 11.65 18.25 4.48
C PRO A 149 12.62 19.20 5.17
N ASP A 150 12.52 20.49 4.85
CA ASP A 150 13.25 21.53 5.60
C ASP A 150 12.69 21.59 7.02
N THR A 151 13.51 21.18 7.98
CA THR A 151 13.19 21.20 9.42
C THR A 151 13.68 22.44 10.13
N SER A 152 14.22 23.43 9.40
CA SER A 152 14.77 24.68 9.97
C SER A 152 13.72 25.58 10.62
N GLY A 153 12.43 25.46 10.22
CA GLY A 153 11.30 26.12 10.84
C GLY A 153 10.67 25.23 11.90
N GLY A 154 11.04 25.39 13.17
CA GLY A 154 10.40 24.65 14.26
C GLY A 154 8.89 24.89 14.36
N ALA A 155 8.17 24.01 15.05
CA ALA A 155 6.76 24.23 15.35
C ALA A 155 6.60 25.40 16.33
N GLU A 156 5.67 26.31 16.04
CA GLU A 156 5.21 27.33 17.01
C GLU A 156 4.27 26.64 18.00
N MET A 157 4.64 26.65 19.28
CA MET A 157 3.79 26.11 20.33
C MET A 157 2.77 27.18 20.75
N ILE A 158 1.50 26.88 20.60
CA ILE A 158 0.40 27.76 21.04
C ILE A 158 0.02 27.34 22.46
N GLU A 159 0.25 28.23 23.42
CA GLU A 159 -0.08 28.01 24.83
C GLU A 159 -1.33 28.83 25.21
N GLY A 160 -2.12 28.35 26.18
CA GLY A 160 -3.32 29.02 26.67
C GLY A 160 -4.47 28.08 27.00
N SER A 161 -5.64 28.65 27.25
CA SER A 161 -6.89 27.88 27.40
C SER A 161 -7.33 27.30 26.06
N ALA A 162 -8.25 26.35 26.07
CA ALA A 162 -8.78 25.75 24.84
C ALA A 162 -9.41 26.78 23.90
N GLU A 163 -10.09 27.78 24.46
CA GLU A 163 -10.69 28.90 23.70
C GLU A 163 -9.63 29.79 23.03
N GLU A 164 -8.55 30.13 23.75
CA GLU A 164 -7.45 30.95 23.22
C GLU A 164 -6.68 30.20 22.11
N ILE A 165 -6.39 28.91 22.32
CA ILE A 165 -5.74 28.04 21.31
C ILE A 165 -6.62 27.93 20.06
N ALA A 166 -7.92 27.68 20.22
CA ALA A 166 -8.86 27.59 19.11
C ALA A 166 -8.95 28.91 18.33
N GLY A 167 -9.00 30.04 19.04
CA GLY A 167 -8.97 31.37 18.43
C GLY A 167 -7.70 31.60 17.60
N ARG A 168 -6.54 31.27 18.15
CA ARG A 168 -5.27 31.45 17.45
C ARG A 168 -5.14 30.53 16.21
N ILE A 169 -5.61 29.29 16.30
CA ILE A 169 -5.67 28.39 15.14
C ILE A 169 -6.58 28.96 14.06
N HIS A 170 -7.75 29.48 14.43
CA HIS A 170 -8.67 30.11 13.47
C HIS A 170 -8.05 31.32 12.77
N GLU A 171 -7.35 32.18 13.51
CA GLU A 171 -6.62 33.32 12.94
C GLU A 171 -5.59 32.85 11.90
N ILE A 172 -4.74 31.88 12.25
CA ILE A 172 -3.72 31.34 11.34
C ILE A 172 -4.33 30.76 10.07
N LEU A 173 -5.45 30.04 10.19
CA LEU A 173 -6.13 29.48 9.03
C LEU A 173 -6.75 30.56 8.15
N SER A 174 -7.32 31.59 8.76
CA SER A 174 -7.92 32.73 8.05
C SER A 174 -6.86 33.57 7.32
N GLU A 175 -5.71 33.83 7.94
CA GLU A 175 -4.58 34.52 7.32
C GLU A 175 -4.04 33.76 6.09
N ARG A 176 -4.18 32.43 6.08
CA ARG A 176 -3.77 31.57 4.97
C ARG A 176 -4.89 31.33 3.95
N GLY A 177 -6.08 31.89 4.15
CA GLY A 177 -7.23 31.71 3.26
C GLY A 177 -7.80 30.29 3.23
N LEU A 178 -7.67 29.55 4.34
CA LEU A 178 -8.14 28.19 4.47
C LEU A 178 -9.53 28.08 5.13
N VAL A 179 -10.00 29.17 5.75
CA VAL A 179 -11.32 29.34 6.37
C VAL A 179 -11.82 30.78 6.17
#